data_00c738ac941d3de71507451f9adbbf06
#
_entry.id   00c738ac941d3de71507451f9adbbf06
#
_cell.length_a   1.000
_cell.length_b   1.000
_cell.length_c   1.000
_cell.angle_alpha   90.00
_cell.angle_beta   90.00
_cell.angle_gamma   90.00
#
_symmetry.space_group_name_H-M   'P 1'
#
loop_
_entity.id
_entity.type
_entity.pdbx_description
1 polymer ?
#
loop_
_entity_poly.entity_id
_entity_poly.type
_entity_poly.pdbx_seq_one_letter_code
_entity_poly.pdbx_strand_id
1 'polypeptide(L)'
;MSHHIDTTEAERTEDASPVTLRDLRRWSREGSVFPCLTAYDATMARWLHHSGVPVLLVGDSAAQVVLGYPSTLHAPLDFMITITAAVKRGAPNAFVMGDMPFMSYHLGDEEAVRNAGRFMTEGTADAVKLEMD
;
A
#
# COMPACT_ATOMS: atom_id res chain seq x y z
N MET A 1 -2.77 -34.29 22.88
CA MET A 1 -3.71 -33.54 22.03
C MET A 1 -2.89 -32.74 21.02
N SER A 2 -2.80 -33.24 19.80
CA SER A 2 -2.04 -32.58 18.73
C SER A 2 -2.96 -31.53 18.07
N HIS A 3 -2.63 -30.26 18.20
CA HIS A 3 -3.28 -29.21 17.40
C HIS A 3 -2.77 -29.35 15.96
N HIS A 4 -3.61 -29.87 15.10
CA HIS A 4 -3.43 -29.75 13.65
C HIS A 4 -3.64 -28.27 13.30
N ILE A 5 -2.55 -27.57 12.99
CA ILE A 5 -2.63 -26.26 12.35
C ILE A 5 -3.12 -26.54 10.93
N ASP A 6 -4.31 -26.03 10.62
CA ASP A 6 -4.91 -26.19 9.30
C ASP A 6 -4.10 -25.38 8.28
N THR A 7 -3.26 -26.06 7.52
CA THR A 7 -2.41 -25.49 6.47
C THR A 7 -3.20 -25.02 5.24
N THR A 8 -4.49 -25.31 5.17
CA THR A 8 -5.34 -25.03 4.01
C THR A 8 -5.69 -23.55 3.84
N GLU A 9 -5.60 -22.72 4.88
CA GLU A 9 -5.87 -21.28 4.79
C GLU A 9 -4.67 -20.50 4.22
N ALA A 10 -3.45 -20.88 4.54
CA ALA A 10 -2.23 -20.25 4.03
C ALA A 10 -2.05 -20.49 2.52
N GLU A 11 -2.41 -21.68 2.02
CA GLU A 11 -2.33 -22.03 0.60
C GLU A 11 -3.37 -21.29 -0.26
N ARG A 12 -4.50 -20.85 0.31
CA ARG A 12 -5.55 -20.12 -0.42
C ARG A 12 -5.16 -18.68 -0.78
N THR A 13 -4.22 -18.08 -0.10
CA THR A 13 -3.81 -16.68 -0.35
C THR A 13 -2.72 -16.56 -1.42
N GLU A 14 -1.94 -17.61 -1.66
CA GLU A 14 -0.92 -17.61 -2.71
C GLU A 14 -1.51 -17.76 -4.11
N ASP A 15 -2.67 -18.38 -4.24
CA ASP A 15 -3.35 -18.66 -5.52
C ASP A 15 -4.43 -17.62 -5.87
N ALA A 16 -4.62 -16.58 -5.04
CA ALA A 16 -5.59 -15.53 -5.27
C ALA A 16 -5.12 -14.57 -6.39
N SER A 17 -6.00 -14.30 -7.35
CA SER A 17 -5.73 -13.30 -8.39
C SER A 17 -5.48 -11.92 -7.76
N PRO A 18 -4.55 -11.11 -8.32
CA PRO A 18 -4.29 -9.77 -7.82
C PRO A 18 -5.54 -8.90 -7.78
N VAL A 19 -5.71 -8.17 -6.67
CA VAL A 19 -6.77 -7.17 -6.54
C VAL A 19 -6.48 -6.00 -7.46
N THR A 20 -7.46 -5.61 -8.26
CA THR A 20 -7.33 -4.57 -9.28
C THR A 20 -8.24 -3.38 -9.00
N LEU A 21 -7.99 -2.26 -9.66
CA LEU A 21 -8.88 -1.09 -9.65
C LEU A 21 -10.32 -1.45 -10.10
N ARG A 22 -10.45 -2.44 -11.01
CA ARG A 22 -11.75 -2.95 -11.45
C ARG A 22 -12.52 -3.60 -10.29
N ASP A 23 -11.82 -4.34 -9.43
CA ASP A 23 -12.43 -4.98 -8.26
C ASP A 23 -12.90 -3.93 -7.26
N LEU A 24 -12.07 -2.91 -6.97
CA LEU A 24 -12.46 -1.82 -6.07
C LEU A 24 -13.69 -1.07 -6.59
N ARG A 25 -13.74 -0.78 -7.90
CA ARG A 25 -14.90 -0.14 -8.53
C ARG A 25 -16.16 -1.01 -8.49
N ARG A 26 -16.00 -2.33 -8.65
CA ARG A 26 -17.10 -3.27 -8.53
C ARG A 26 -17.64 -3.29 -7.10
N TRP A 27 -16.78 -3.47 -6.10
CA TRP A 27 -17.16 -3.50 -4.69
C TRP A 27 -17.84 -2.21 -4.26
N SER A 28 -17.33 -1.06 -4.70
CA SER A 28 -17.96 0.24 -4.41
C SER A 28 -19.40 0.33 -4.98
N ARG A 29 -19.62 -0.14 -6.23
CA ARG A 29 -20.95 -0.14 -6.84
C ARG A 29 -21.91 -1.12 -6.18
N GLU A 30 -21.41 -2.23 -5.68
CA GLU A 30 -22.19 -3.26 -4.99
C GLU A 30 -22.44 -2.92 -3.51
N GLY A 31 -21.86 -1.83 -3.00
CA GLY A 31 -21.91 -1.48 -1.58
C GLY A 31 -21.14 -2.42 -0.68
N SER A 32 -20.22 -3.22 -1.24
CA SER A 32 -19.38 -4.14 -0.48
C SER A 32 -18.30 -3.36 0.26
N VAL A 33 -18.21 -3.57 1.58
CA VAL A 33 -17.18 -2.97 2.43
C VAL A 33 -15.93 -3.86 2.44
N PHE A 34 -14.78 -3.25 2.34
CA PHE A 34 -13.50 -3.94 2.46
C PHE A 34 -12.53 -3.13 3.33
N PRO A 35 -11.63 -3.80 4.08
CA PRO A 35 -10.62 -3.10 4.87
C PRO A 35 -9.52 -2.51 3.99
N CYS A 36 -9.06 -1.31 4.36
CA CYS A 36 -7.82 -0.71 3.87
C CYS A 36 -6.96 -0.41 5.09
N LEU A 37 -5.79 -1.04 5.18
CA LEU A 37 -4.89 -0.90 6.32
C LEU A 37 -3.53 -0.38 5.90
N THR A 38 -2.87 0.35 6.80
CA THR A 38 -1.50 0.82 6.58
C THR A 38 -0.49 -0.30 6.77
N ALA A 39 0.54 -0.32 5.90
CA ALA A 39 1.71 -1.16 6.03
C ALA A 39 2.96 -0.38 5.62
N TYR A 40 4.09 -0.61 6.33
CA TYR A 40 5.32 0.13 6.10
C TYR A 40 6.51 -0.76 5.72
N ASP A 41 6.33 -2.06 5.74
CA ASP A 41 7.36 -3.05 5.41
C ASP A 41 6.75 -4.34 4.80
N ALA A 42 7.63 -5.16 4.22
CA ALA A 42 7.23 -6.39 3.54
C ALA A 42 6.66 -7.46 4.50
N THR A 43 7.12 -7.50 5.75
CA THR A 43 6.66 -8.51 6.72
C THR A 43 5.24 -8.19 7.18
N MET A 44 4.97 -6.96 7.56
CA MET A 44 3.63 -6.50 7.93
C MET A 44 2.66 -6.67 6.75
N ALA A 45 3.08 -6.27 5.54
CA ALA A 45 2.28 -6.42 4.33
C ALA A 45 1.86 -7.87 4.09
N ARG A 46 2.81 -8.82 4.25
CA ARG A 46 2.53 -10.25 4.11
C ARG A 46 1.49 -10.73 5.12
N TRP A 47 1.62 -10.36 6.37
CA TRP A 47 0.68 -10.77 7.40
C TRP A 47 -0.72 -10.20 7.19
N LEU A 48 -0.82 -8.93 6.85
CA LEU A 48 -2.11 -8.30 6.53
C LEU A 48 -2.77 -8.94 5.33
N HIS A 49 -1.99 -9.23 4.28
CA HIS A 49 -2.52 -9.89 3.08
C HIS A 49 -2.98 -11.31 3.37
N HIS A 50 -2.21 -12.11 4.12
CA HIS A 50 -2.63 -13.44 4.56
C HIS A 50 -3.87 -13.42 5.45
N SER A 51 -4.10 -12.33 6.18
CA SER A 51 -5.31 -12.11 6.97
C SER A 51 -6.50 -11.65 6.13
N GLY A 52 -6.38 -11.60 4.81
CA GLY A 52 -7.48 -11.24 3.89
C GLY A 52 -7.66 -9.75 3.65
N VAL A 53 -6.69 -8.90 4.00
CA VAL A 53 -6.74 -7.45 3.72
C VAL A 53 -6.42 -7.20 2.25
N PRO A 54 -7.39 -6.72 1.43
CA PRO A 54 -7.21 -6.59 -0.01
C PRO A 54 -6.49 -5.31 -0.43
N VAL A 55 -6.51 -4.27 0.41
CA VAL A 55 -5.94 -2.94 0.09
C VAL A 55 -4.98 -2.51 1.18
N LEU A 56 -3.77 -2.16 0.79
CA LEU A 56 -2.72 -1.65 1.68
C LEU A 56 -2.35 -0.22 1.30
N LEU A 57 -2.30 0.65 2.31
CA LEU A 57 -1.83 2.03 2.16
C LEU A 57 -0.43 2.15 2.75
N VAL A 58 0.50 2.67 1.96
CA VAL A 58 1.80 3.11 2.46
C VAL A 58 1.70 4.60 2.75
N GLY A 59 1.26 4.91 3.97
CA GLY A 59 0.99 6.29 4.39
C GLY A 59 2.25 7.10 4.67
N ASP A 60 2.22 8.42 4.42
CA ASP A 60 3.29 9.35 4.79
C ASP A 60 3.50 9.44 6.31
N SER A 61 2.53 8.96 7.10
CA SER A 61 2.68 8.67 8.53
C SER A 61 3.86 7.76 8.87
N ALA A 62 4.44 7.08 7.89
CA ALA A 62 5.72 6.39 8.01
C ALA A 62 6.85 7.30 8.54
N ALA A 63 6.81 8.60 8.23
CA ALA A 63 7.73 9.57 8.80
C ALA A 63 7.70 9.58 10.34
N GLN A 64 6.51 9.46 10.92
CA GLN A 64 6.32 9.43 12.37
C GLN A 64 6.54 8.03 12.95
N VAL A 65 5.91 7.02 12.35
CA VAL A 65 5.86 5.66 12.90
C VAL A 65 7.19 4.92 12.71
N VAL A 66 7.85 5.09 11.57
CA VAL A 66 9.08 4.38 11.22
C VAL A 66 10.32 5.22 11.49
N LEU A 67 10.29 6.50 11.12
CA LEU A 67 11.45 7.39 11.21
C LEU A 67 11.48 8.23 12.51
N GLY A 68 10.38 8.27 13.28
CA GLY A 68 10.31 8.98 14.56
C GLY A 68 10.22 10.51 14.45
N TYR A 69 9.87 11.04 13.28
CA TYR A 69 9.65 12.48 13.11
C TYR A 69 8.37 12.95 13.82
N PRO A 70 8.29 14.22 14.23
CA PRO A 70 7.10 14.74 14.90
C PRO A 70 5.90 14.97 13.97
N SER A 71 6.12 14.94 12.64
CA SER A 71 5.12 15.28 11.63
C SER A 71 5.38 14.54 10.32
N THR A 72 4.32 14.33 9.53
CA THR A 72 4.39 13.76 8.17
C THR A 72 5.08 14.68 7.16
N LEU A 73 5.22 15.97 7.46
CA LEU A 73 5.94 16.94 6.62
C LEU A 73 7.39 16.54 6.33
N HIS A 74 7.95 15.66 7.16
CA HIS A 74 9.33 15.20 7.03
C HIS A 74 9.48 13.91 6.22
N ALA A 75 8.41 13.39 5.64
CA ALA A 75 8.45 12.15 4.85
C ALA A 75 9.31 12.33 3.58
N PRO A 76 10.49 11.65 3.46
CA PRO A 76 11.31 11.77 2.25
C PRO A 76 10.66 10.99 1.10
N LEU A 77 10.59 11.60 -0.09
CA LEU A 77 10.00 10.98 -1.27
C LEU A 77 10.64 9.62 -1.61
N ASP A 78 11.96 9.54 -1.65
CA ASP A 78 12.68 8.32 -1.99
C ASP A 78 12.47 7.20 -0.96
N PHE A 79 12.34 7.56 0.30
CA PHE A 79 11.99 6.62 1.36
C PHE A 79 10.57 6.07 1.14
N MET A 80 9.59 6.93 0.86
CA MET A 80 8.22 6.51 0.60
C MET A 80 8.12 5.55 -0.60
N ILE A 81 8.83 5.84 -1.69
CA ILE A 81 8.91 4.95 -2.86
C ILE A 81 9.55 3.61 -2.48
N THR A 82 10.63 3.64 -1.70
CA THR A 82 11.35 2.42 -1.27
C THR A 82 10.46 1.51 -0.42
N ILE A 83 9.77 2.05 0.57
CA ILE A 83 8.90 1.23 1.43
C ILE A 83 7.63 0.78 0.68
N THR A 84 7.14 1.55 -0.27
CA THR A 84 6.02 1.13 -1.14
C THR A 84 6.40 -0.11 -1.95
N ALA A 85 7.60 -0.12 -2.54
CA ALA A 85 8.11 -1.30 -3.24
C ALA A 85 8.28 -2.51 -2.31
N ALA A 86 8.72 -2.29 -1.06
CA ALA A 86 8.84 -3.36 -0.06
C ALA A 86 7.47 -3.95 0.31
N VAL A 87 6.47 -3.10 0.54
CA VAL A 87 5.08 -3.52 0.82
C VAL A 87 4.52 -4.34 -0.35
N LYS A 88 4.70 -3.87 -1.59
CA LYS A 88 4.23 -4.60 -2.78
C LYS A 88 4.90 -5.97 -2.93
N ARG A 89 6.20 -6.08 -2.64
CA ARG A 89 6.88 -7.40 -2.63
C ARG A 89 6.36 -8.32 -1.53
N GLY A 90 6.00 -7.76 -0.37
CA GLY A 90 5.42 -8.54 0.73
C GLY A 90 3.99 -9.03 0.47
N ALA A 91 3.23 -8.29 -0.33
CA ALA A 91 1.83 -8.57 -0.66
C ALA A 91 1.55 -8.34 -2.16
N PRO A 92 2.11 -9.20 -3.05
CA PRO A 92 2.06 -8.97 -4.50
C PRO A 92 0.65 -8.92 -5.05
N ASN A 93 -0.29 -9.63 -4.44
CA ASN A 93 -1.69 -9.72 -4.87
C ASN A 93 -2.61 -8.69 -4.19
N ALA A 94 -2.15 -7.95 -3.18
CA ALA A 94 -2.89 -6.83 -2.63
C ALA A 94 -2.83 -5.60 -3.55
N PHE A 95 -3.88 -4.78 -3.51
CA PHE A 95 -3.88 -3.46 -4.12
C PHE A 95 -3.09 -2.50 -3.22
N VAL A 96 -1.95 -2.03 -3.67
CA VAL A 96 -1.05 -1.17 -2.89
C VAL A 96 -1.13 0.27 -3.36
N MET A 97 -1.43 1.16 -2.43
CA MET A 97 -1.53 2.61 -2.64
C MET A 97 -0.36 3.30 -1.94
N GLY A 98 0.43 4.07 -2.69
CA GLY A 98 1.51 4.89 -2.14
C GLY A 98 1.03 6.31 -1.87
N ASP A 99 1.28 6.81 -0.66
CA ASP A 99 0.95 8.18 -0.29
C ASP A 99 2.06 9.14 -0.74
N MET A 100 1.71 10.11 -1.56
CA MET A 100 2.67 11.11 -2.03
C MET A 100 2.95 12.11 -0.90
N PRO A 101 4.21 12.24 -0.44
CA PRO A 101 4.53 13.10 0.69
C PRO A 101 4.36 14.59 0.36
N PHE A 102 4.23 15.39 1.40
CA PHE A 102 4.14 16.84 1.30
C PHE A 102 5.24 17.41 0.40
N MET A 103 4.90 18.40 -0.42
CA MET A 103 5.74 19.03 -1.44
C MET A 103 6.15 18.16 -2.64
N SER A 104 5.76 16.90 -2.70
CA SER A 104 6.07 16.07 -3.87
C SER A 104 5.10 16.28 -5.06
N TYR A 105 4.03 17.07 -4.86
CA TYR A 105 3.01 17.35 -5.89
C TYR A 105 2.49 18.80 -5.86
N HIS A 106 3.15 19.70 -5.11
CA HIS A 106 2.72 21.10 -4.94
C HIS A 106 3.38 22.08 -5.91
N LEU A 107 4.48 21.68 -6.58
CA LEU A 107 5.29 22.58 -7.40
C LEU A 107 4.87 22.61 -8.88
N GLY A 108 3.73 22.02 -9.21
CA GLY A 108 3.15 22.02 -10.54
C GLY A 108 2.87 20.60 -11.06
N ASP A 109 2.01 20.52 -12.07
CA ASP A 109 1.51 19.23 -12.60
C ASP A 109 2.61 18.34 -13.15
N GLU A 110 3.62 18.91 -13.79
CA GLU A 110 4.73 18.12 -14.37
C GLU A 110 5.51 17.37 -13.29
N GLU A 111 5.82 18.03 -12.17
CA GLU A 111 6.52 17.40 -11.06
C GLU A 111 5.63 16.39 -10.34
N ALA A 112 4.37 16.73 -10.13
CA ALA A 112 3.39 15.82 -9.53
C ALA A 112 3.26 14.52 -10.34
N VAL A 113 3.12 14.62 -11.65
CA VAL A 113 3.03 13.46 -12.56
C VAL A 113 4.33 12.67 -12.56
N ARG A 114 5.50 13.33 -12.57
CA ARG A 114 6.80 12.66 -12.51
C ARG A 114 6.95 11.85 -11.22
N ASN A 115 6.63 12.46 -10.07
CA ASN A 115 6.75 11.80 -8.78
C ASN A 115 5.72 10.67 -8.61
N ALA A 116 4.48 10.86 -9.07
CA ALA A 116 3.48 9.78 -9.14
C ALA A 116 3.97 8.62 -10.02
N GLY A 117 4.58 8.92 -11.18
CA GLY A 117 5.18 7.93 -12.07
C GLY A 117 6.26 7.10 -11.38
N ARG A 118 7.07 7.70 -10.51
CA ARG A 118 8.08 6.99 -9.71
C ARG A 118 7.46 6.00 -8.72
N PHE A 119 6.35 6.35 -8.08
CA PHE A 119 5.62 5.39 -7.25
C PHE A 119 5.14 4.18 -8.05
N MET A 120 4.71 4.39 -9.30
CA MET A 120 4.25 3.31 -10.17
C MET A 120 5.40 2.45 -10.71
N THR A 121 6.52 3.06 -11.11
CA THR A 121 7.63 2.37 -11.78
C THR A 121 8.68 1.83 -10.81
N GLU A 122 9.08 2.59 -9.82
CA GLU A 122 10.08 2.22 -8.81
C GLU A 122 9.41 1.59 -7.58
N GLY A 123 8.30 2.20 -7.10
CA GLY A 123 7.52 1.74 -5.97
C GLY A 123 6.60 0.56 -6.29
N THR A 124 6.35 0.28 -7.57
CA THR A 124 5.42 -0.76 -8.04
C THR A 124 4.01 -0.67 -7.42
N ALA A 125 3.58 0.54 -7.07
CA ALA A 125 2.25 0.82 -6.56
C ALA A 125 1.17 0.61 -7.62
N ASP A 126 -0.04 0.26 -7.20
CA ASP A 126 -1.22 0.16 -8.07
C ASP A 126 -1.95 1.51 -8.18
N ALA A 127 -1.74 2.40 -7.21
CA ALA A 127 -2.24 3.77 -7.20
C ALA A 127 -1.38 4.68 -6.32
N VAL A 128 -1.59 5.98 -6.46
CA VAL A 128 -1.06 6.99 -5.52
C VAL A 128 -2.20 7.73 -4.84
N LYS A 129 -1.96 8.18 -3.62
CA LYS A 129 -2.86 9.06 -2.87
C LYS A 129 -2.22 10.46 -2.81
N LEU A 130 -3.03 11.48 -3.05
CA LEU A 130 -2.68 12.89 -2.88
C LEU A 130 -3.68 13.50 -1.89
N GLU A 131 -3.17 14.31 -0.97
CA GLU A 131 -4.00 15.11 -0.06
C GLU A 131 -4.01 16.54 -0.56
N MET A 132 -5.15 16.96 -1.09
CA MET A 132 -5.36 18.31 -1.61
C MET A 132 -6.51 18.96 -0.85
N ASP A 133 -6.35 20.25 -0.53
CA ASP A 133 -7.38 21.08 0.08
C ASP A 133 -8.48 21.45 -0.93
#